data_cc39d850a5059c51cc6a31437185efca
#
_entry.id   cc39d850a5059c51cc6a31437185efca
#
_cell.length_a   1.000
_cell.length_b   1.000
_cell.length_c   1.000
_cell.angle_alpha   90.00
_cell.angle_beta   90.00
_cell.angle_gamma   90.00
#
_symmetry.space_group_name_H-M   'P 1'
#
loop_
_entity.id
_entity.type
_entity.pdbx_description
1 polymer ?
#
loop_
_entity_poly.entity_id
_entity_poly.type
_entity_poly.pdbx_seq_one_letter_code
_entity_poly.pdbx_strand_id
1 'polypeptide(L)'
;MDQVTTFLEEQLKNTKRFEEDKIFTKTMINNYTKNHLLPPSNKKKYSRNHMILLIYIYYLKNFLSISDIKNLLDPLNEHFEDSDMKPSFYQVYDEIFHLEHNHNSSIKKSITEAFNKAANTFSDLEDSNEKEKLQQFAFITLLGYDIYLRKQMIEKMIDQLYQPVQSEKKDKKAKKKK
;
A
#
# COMPACT_ATOMS: atom_id res chain seq x y z
N MET A 1 -5.61 -4.68 -22.81
CA MET A 1 -4.57 -4.16 -21.90
C MET A 1 -4.37 -2.65 -22.08
N ASP A 2 -4.34 -2.14 -23.33
CA ASP A 2 -4.19 -0.68 -23.54
C ASP A 2 -5.29 0.14 -22.88
N GLN A 3 -6.55 -0.28 -23.01
CA GLN A 3 -7.68 0.37 -22.32
C GLN A 3 -7.51 0.39 -20.80
N VAL A 4 -6.95 -0.67 -20.20
CA VAL A 4 -6.70 -0.75 -18.75
C VAL A 4 -5.63 0.25 -18.33
N THR A 5 -4.51 0.28 -19.04
CA THR A 5 -3.42 1.23 -18.72
C THR A 5 -3.87 2.67 -18.93
N THR A 6 -4.60 2.98 -20.00
CA THR A 6 -5.16 4.33 -20.26
C THR A 6 -6.15 4.73 -19.17
N PHE A 7 -7.09 3.86 -18.82
CA PHE A 7 -8.06 4.14 -17.77
C PHE A 7 -7.39 4.44 -16.42
N LEU A 8 -6.44 3.59 -16.00
CA LEU A 8 -5.73 3.80 -14.74
C LEU A 8 -4.85 5.06 -14.78
N GLU A 9 -4.25 5.37 -15.93
CA GLU A 9 -3.49 6.60 -16.13
C GLU A 9 -4.37 7.85 -15.92
N GLU A 10 -5.59 7.85 -16.47
CA GLU A 10 -6.54 8.95 -16.29
C GLU A 10 -7.02 9.08 -14.84
N GLN A 11 -7.35 7.96 -14.20
CA GLN A 11 -7.88 7.97 -12.83
C GLN A 11 -6.83 8.36 -11.80
N LEU A 12 -5.57 7.98 -12.00
CA LEU A 12 -4.48 8.15 -11.03
C LEU A 12 -3.47 9.24 -11.43
N LYS A 13 -3.71 10.00 -12.50
CA LYS A 13 -2.78 11.04 -12.99
C LYS A 13 -2.37 12.05 -11.92
N ASN A 14 -3.28 12.42 -11.02
CA ASN A 14 -3.05 13.40 -9.96
C ASN A 14 -2.15 12.86 -8.83
N THR A 15 -1.81 11.57 -8.84
CA THR A 15 -0.91 10.95 -7.87
C THR A 15 0.54 10.89 -8.35
N LYS A 16 0.79 11.26 -9.59
CA LYS A 16 2.15 11.32 -10.17
C LYS A 16 2.95 12.43 -9.54
N ARG A 17 4.24 12.18 -9.35
CA ARG A 17 5.21 13.21 -8.97
C ARG A 17 5.67 14.02 -10.17
N PHE A 18 5.89 13.34 -11.31
CA PHE A 18 6.30 13.95 -12.58
C PHE A 18 5.35 13.50 -13.70
N GLU A 19 5.14 14.34 -14.71
CA GLU A 19 4.23 14.03 -15.83
C GLU A 19 4.64 12.78 -16.61
N GLU A 20 5.95 12.55 -16.77
CA GLU A 20 6.54 11.39 -17.45
C GLU A 20 6.41 10.09 -16.68
N ASP A 21 6.10 10.12 -15.39
CA ASP A 21 5.93 8.92 -14.58
C ASP A 21 4.81 8.04 -15.15
N LYS A 22 5.07 6.72 -15.21
CA LYS A 22 4.07 5.75 -15.65
C LYS A 22 3.42 5.09 -14.45
N ILE A 23 2.10 5.20 -14.37
CA ILE A 23 1.30 4.53 -13.33
C ILE A 23 1.39 3.01 -13.51
N PHE A 24 1.06 2.55 -14.73
CA PHE A 24 1.24 1.15 -15.13
C PHE A 24 1.74 1.05 -16.56
N THR A 25 2.61 0.07 -16.79
CA THR A 25 2.96 -0.40 -18.13
C THR A 25 2.41 -1.81 -18.35
N LYS A 26 2.28 -2.20 -19.62
CA LYS A 26 1.91 -3.59 -19.97
C LYS A 26 2.85 -4.61 -19.33
N THR A 27 4.15 -4.30 -19.29
CA THR A 27 5.18 -5.14 -18.66
C THR A 27 4.93 -5.30 -17.16
N MET A 28 4.58 -4.23 -16.46
CA MET A 28 4.27 -4.29 -15.03
C MET A 28 3.05 -5.19 -14.77
N ILE A 29 1.95 -5.01 -15.50
CA ILE A 29 0.74 -5.84 -15.35
C ILE A 29 1.05 -7.32 -15.64
N ASN A 30 1.82 -7.61 -16.68
CA ASN A 30 2.24 -8.98 -17.00
C ASN A 30 3.10 -9.58 -15.88
N ASN A 31 3.99 -8.79 -15.27
CA ASN A 31 4.80 -9.25 -14.15
C ASN A 31 3.95 -9.54 -12.91
N TYR A 32 2.91 -8.74 -12.63
CA TYR A 32 1.99 -9.01 -11.52
C TYR A 32 1.22 -10.31 -11.72
N THR A 33 0.78 -10.59 -12.96
CA THR A 33 0.13 -11.86 -13.27
C THR A 33 1.11 -13.04 -13.13
N LYS A 34 2.36 -12.92 -13.61
CA LYS A 34 3.39 -13.95 -13.46
C LYS A 34 3.74 -14.26 -12.00
N ASN A 35 3.71 -13.24 -11.14
CA ASN A 35 4.00 -13.36 -9.72
C ASN A 35 2.75 -13.66 -8.86
N HIS A 36 1.62 -13.99 -9.51
CA HIS A 36 0.35 -14.30 -8.84
C HIS A 36 -0.20 -13.19 -7.93
N LEU A 37 0.18 -11.92 -8.19
CA LEU A 37 -0.45 -10.76 -7.54
C LEU A 37 -1.80 -10.41 -8.18
N LEU A 38 -1.91 -10.65 -9.47
CA LEU A 38 -3.09 -10.36 -10.27
C LEU A 38 -3.55 -11.65 -10.96
N PRO A 39 -4.79 -12.06 -10.81
CA PRO A 39 -5.35 -13.18 -11.57
C PRO A 39 -5.22 -12.98 -13.08
N PRO A 40 -5.14 -14.05 -13.88
CA PRO A 40 -5.05 -13.92 -15.32
C PRO A 40 -6.32 -13.34 -15.93
N SER A 41 -6.17 -12.50 -16.96
CA SER A 41 -7.32 -11.95 -17.68
C SER A 41 -8.05 -13.02 -18.47
N ASN A 42 -9.39 -13.01 -18.47
CA ASN A 42 -10.20 -13.92 -19.27
C ASN A 42 -10.28 -13.41 -20.73
N LYS A 43 -9.73 -14.17 -21.69
CA LYS A 43 -9.70 -13.81 -23.13
C LYS A 43 -9.20 -12.38 -23.36
N LYS A 44 -8.15 -11.96 -22.65
CA LYS A 44 -7.57 -10.60 -22.67
C LYS A 44 -8.50 -9.50 -22.15
N LYS A 45 -9.59 -9.85 -21.45
CA LYS A 45 -10.51 -8.91 -20.80
C LYS A 45 -10.21 -8.86 -19.31
N TYR A 46 -10.16 -7.65 -18.79
CA TYR A 46 -9.99 -7.36 -17.36
C TYR A 46 -11.35 -6.99 -16.78
N SER A 47 -11.72 -7.63 -15.68
CA SER A 47 -12.95 -7.34 -14.94
C SER A 47 -12.78 -6.14 -13.99
N ARG A 48 -13.87 -5.71 -13.38
CA ARG A 48 -13.86 -4.71 -12.31
C ARG A 48 -12.93 -5.10 -11.16
N ASN A 49 -12.92 -6.39 -10.78
CA ASN A 49 -12.08 -6.89 -9.70
C ASN A 49 -10.58 -6.76 -10.05
N HIS A 50 -10.19 -6.96 -11.31
CA HIS A 50 -8.82 -6.69 -11.76
C HIS A 50 -8.45 -5.21 -11.55
N MET A 51 -9.38 -4.28 -11.84
CA MET A 51 -9.12 -2.84 -11.67
C MET A 51 -8.91 -2.49 -10.19
N ILE A 52 -9.74 -3.04 -9.30
CA ILE A 52 -9.61 -2.87 -7.85
C ILE A 52 -8.26 -3.39 -7.35
N LEU A 53 -7.86 -4.61 -7.76
CA LEU A 53 -6.55 -5.15 -7.39
C LEU A 53 -5.39 -4.30 -7.90
N LEU A 54 -5.47 -3.79 -9.13
CA LEU A 54 -4.44 -2.90 -9.67
C LEU A 54 -4.34 -1.60 -8.87
N ILE A 55 -5.47 -1.04 -8.43
CA ILE A 55 -5.47 0.15 -7.55
C ILE A 55 -4.77 -0.17 -6.23
N TYR A 56 -5.09 -1.29 -5.55
CA TYR A 56 -4.39 -1.70 -4.34
C TYR A 56 -2.89 -1.91 -4.57
N ILE A 57 -2.51 -2.63 -5.62
CA ILE A 57 -1.11 -2.84 -5.98
C ILE A 57 -0.40 -1.49 -6.20
N TYR A 58 -1.07 -0.53 -6.86
CA TYR A 58 -0.50 0.79 -7.12
C TYR A 58 -0.13 1.53 -5.82
N TYR A 59 -1.04 1.58 -4.85
CA TYR A 59 -0.78 2.25 -3.57
C TYR A 59 0.25 1.49 -2.74
N LEU A 60 0.10 0.18 -2.60
CA LEU A 60 0.92 -0.64 -1.72
C LEU A 60 2.37 -0.79 -2.19
N LYS A 61 2.62 -0.85 -3.52
CA LYS A 61 3.97 -0.98 -4.09
C LYS A 61 4.93 0.14 -3.72
N ASN A 62 4.41 1.28 -3.25
CA ASN A 62 5.23 2.43 -2.88
C ASN A 62 5.92 2.24 -1.53
N PHE A 63 5.48 1.29 -0.70
CA PHE A 63 6.04 1.10 0.63
C PHE A 63 6.13 -0.37 1.09
N LEU A 64 5.50 -1.33 0.39
CA LEU A 64 5.57 -2.75 0.67
C LEU A 64 6.35 -3.52 -0.40
N SER A 65 6.93 -4.64 -0.01
CA SER A 65 7.53 -5.60 -0.94
C SER A 65 6.44 -6.31 -1.76
N ILE A 66 6.83 -6.87 -2.91
CA ILE A 66 5.90 -7.65 -3.76
C ILE A 66 5.37 -8.88 -3.01
N SER A 67 6.20 -9.52 -2.16
CA SER A 67 5.77 -10.66 -1.34
C SER A 67 4.75 -10.26 -0.29
N ASP A 68 4.91 -9.11 0.37
CA ASP A 68 3.95 -8.62 1.35
C ASP A 68 2.62 -8.27 0.71
N ILE A 69 2.66 -7.60 -0.47
CA ILE A 69 1.46 -7.29 -1.23
C ILE A 69 0.75 -8.58 -1.64
N LYS A 70 1.49 -9.60 -2.09
CA LYS A 70 0.91 -10.88 -2.44
C LYS A 70 0.20 -11.50 -1.24
N ASN A 71 0.87 -11.64 -0.11
CA ASN A 71 0.30 -12.19 1.11
C ASN A 71 -0.98 -11.44 1.52
N LEU A 72 -0.94 -10.10 1.46
CA LEU A 72 -2.09 -9.25 1.82
C LEU A 72 -3.28 -9.41 0.89
N LEU A 73 -3.05 -9.61 -0.42
CA LEU A 73 -4.10 -9.73 -1.43
C LEU A 73 -4.54 -11.17 -1.69
N ASP A 74 -3.79 -12.19 -1.23
CA ASP A 74 -4.15 -13.60 -1.43
C ASP A 74 -5.56 -13.95 -0.94
N PRO A 75 -6.04 -13.51 0.25
CA PRO A 75 -7.42 -13.78 0.68
C PRO A 75 -8.48 -13.19 -0.25
N LEU A 76 -8.21 -12.05 -0.87
CA LEU A 76 -9.09 -11.47 -1.88
C LEU A 76 -9.01 -12.22 -3.21
N ASN A 77 -7.83 -12.70 -3.59
CA ASN A 77 -7.61 -13.44 -4.82
C ASN A 77 -8.27 -14.83 -4.79
N GLU A 78 -8.36 -15.49 -3.64
CA GLU A 78 -9.04 -16.77 -3.46
C GLU A 78 -10.53 -16.68 -3.82
N HIS A 79 -11.14 -15.52 -3.63
CA HIS A 79 -12.56 -15.25 -3.92
C HIS A 79 -12.77 -14.37 -5.16
N PHE A 80 -11.74 -14.24 -6.00
CA PHE A 80 -11.74 -13.28 -7.11
C PHE A 80 -12.88 -13.51 -8.13
N GLU A 81 -13.22 -14.76 -8.44
CA GLU A 81 -14.29 -15.14 -9.36
C GLU A 81 -15.59 -15.57 -8.63
N ASP A 82 -15.58 -15.58 -7.31
CA ASP A 82 -16.72 -16.02 -6.51
C ASP A 82 -17.81 -14.94 -6.49
N SER A 83 -18.89 -15.19 -7.27
CA SER A 83 -20.05 -14.30 -7.32
C SER A 83 -20.91 -14.37 -6.05
N ASP A 84 -20.77 -15.42 -5.25
CA ASP A 84 -21.59 -15.68 -4.05
C ASP A 84 -20.90 -15.25 -2.76
N MET A 85 -19.64 -14.78 -2.86
CA MET A 85 -18.89 -14.21 -1.75
C MET A 85 -19.66 -13.09 -1.05
N LYS A 86 -19.75 -13.14 0.28
CA LYS A 86 -20.36 -12.08 1.10
C LYS A 86 -19.42 -11.67 2.22
N PRO A 87 -19.01 -10.40 2.29
CA PRO A 87 -19.29 -9.33 1.32
C PRO A 87 -18.65 -9.59 -0.05
N SER A 88 -19.29 -9.12 -1.11
CA SER A 88 -18.71 -9.22 -2.47
C SER A 88 -17.40 -8.44 -2.58
N PHE A 89 -16.55 -8.79 -3.55
CA PHE A 89 -15.28 -8.12 -3.79
C PHE A 89 -15.41 -6.60 -3.90
N TYR A 90 -16.48 -6.13 -4.55
CA TYR A 90 -16.77 -4.71 -4.64
C TYR A 90 -17.19 -4.10 -3.30
N GLN A 91 -17.99 -4.79 -2.50
CA GLN A 91 -18.39 -4.29 -1.18
C GLN A 91 -17.19 -4.13 -0.25
N VAL A 92 -16.23 -5.07 -0.29
CA VAL A 92 -14.97 -4.91 0.46
C VAL A 92 -14.23 -3.65 0.05
N TYR A 93 -14.11 -3.42 -1.26
CA TYR A 93 -13.48 -2.20 -1.78
C TYR A 93 -14.22 -0.92 -1.35
N ASP A 94 -15.53 -0.92 -1.45
CA ASP A 94 -16.39 0.24 -1.14
C ASP A 94 -16.29 0.63 0.34
N GLU A 95 -16.32 -0.35 1.23
CA GLU A 95 -16.14 -0.14 2.68
C GLU A 95 -14.77 0.45 3.01
N ILE A 96 -13.69 -0.09 2.40
CA ILE A 96 -12.34 0.43 2.61
C ILE A 96 -12.22 1.86 2.06
N PHE A 97 -12.77 2.13 0.88
CA PHE A 97 -12.78 3.45 0.26
C PHE A 97 -13.47 4.49 1.15
N HIS A 98 -14.64 4.16 1.71
CA HIS A 98 -15.34 5.03 2.66
C HIS A 98 -14.55 5.25 3.94
N LEU A 99 -13.90 4.22 4.48
CA LEU A 99 -13.03 4.34 5.64
C LEU A 99 -11.86 5.31 5.38
N GLU A 100 -11.19 5.17 4.24
CA GLU A 100 -10.08 6.05 3.82
C GLU A 100 -10.57 7.50 3.64
N HIS A 101 -11.71 7.69 2.96
CA HIS A 101 -12.28 9.00 2.75
C HIS A 101 -12.59 9.72 4.07
N ASN A 102 -13.23 9.02 5.00
CA ASN A 102 -13.56 9.56 6.33
C ASN A 102 -12.32 9.88 7.17
N HIS A 103 -11.20 9.17 6.92
CA HIS A 103 -9.94 9.40 7.63
C HIS A 103 -9.16 10.61 7.12
N ASN A 104 -9.43 11.11 5.91
CA ASN A 104 -8.68 12.20 5.29
C ASN A 104 -8.63 13.50 6.13
N SER A 105 -9.70 13.83 6.83
CA SER A 105 -9.75 15.01 7.69
C SER A 105 -8.76 14.92 8.88
N SER A 106 -8.65 13.73 9.47
CA SER A 106 -7.71 13.45 10.56
C SER A 106 -6.26 13.51 10.09
N ILE A 107 -5.98 13.00 8.89
CA ILE A 107 -4.65 13.08 8.27
C ILE A 107 -4.26 14.54 8.04
N LYS A 108 -5.14 15.35 7.45
CA LYS A 108 -4.89 16.77 7.22
C LYS A 108 -4.59 17.52 8.52
N LYS A 109 -5.36 17.26 9.59
CA LYS A 109 -5.14 17.83 10.90
C LYS A 109 -3.76 17.46 11.46
N SER A 110 -3.40 16.18 11.41
CA SER A 110 -2.10 15.67 11.85
C SER A 110 -0.92 16.33 11.11
N ILE A 111 -1.04 16.50 9.78
CA ILE A 111 -0.03 17.18 8.96
C ILE A 111 0.11 18.65 9.39
N THR A 112 -1.01 19.35 9.62
CA THR A 112 -0.99 20.75 10.08
C THR A 112 -0.34 20.89 11.47
N GLU A 113 -0.63 19.97 12.38
CA GLU A 113 0.01 19.93 13.71
C GLU A 113 1.52 19.69 13.62
N ALA A 114 1.94 18.76 12.74
CA ALA A 114 3.35 18.48 12.48
C ALA A 114 4.07 19.72 11.90
N PHE A 115 3.44 20.44 10.97
CA PHE A 115 3.96 21.67 10.41
C PHE A 115 4.15 22.74 11.50
N ASN A 116 3.14 22.98 12.34
CA ASN A 116 3.21 23.95 13.41
C ASN A 116 4.30 23.60 14.43
N LYS A 117 4.50 22.32 14.76
CA LYS A 117 5.59 21.88 15.63
C LYS A 117 6.96 22.17 15.01
N ALA A 118 7.15 21.86 13.73
CA ALA A 118 8.40 22.14 13.02
C ALA A 118 8.67 23.66 12.92
N ALA A 119 7.66 24.47 12.63
CA ALA A 119 7.77 25.92 12.54
C ALA A 119 8.18 26.60 13.86
N ASN A 120 8.00 25.95 15.01
CA ASN A 120 8.43 26.43 16.31
C ASN A 120 9.84 25.95 16.72
N THR A 121 10.55 25.23 15.85
CA THR A 121 11.95 24.83 16.10
C THR A 121 12.93 25.94 15.71
N PHE A 122 14.17 25.84 16.19
CA PHE A 122 15.26 26.76 15.83
C PHE A 122 14.95 28.24 16.08
N SER A 123 14.19 28.54 17.17
CA SER A 123 13.75 29.90 17.53
C SER A 123 14.90 30.87 17.71
N ASP A 124 16.05 30.35 18.18
CA ASP A 124 17.22 31.14 18.57
C ASP A 124 18.13 31.53 17.40
N LEU A 125 17.82 31.07 16.17
CA LEU A 125 18.55 31.46 14.97
C LEU A 125 18.12 32.84 14.48
N GLU A 126 19.10 33.74 14.33
CA GLU A 126 18.90 35.11 13.83
C GLU A 126 18.73 35.14 12.29
N ASP A 127 19.46 34.28 11.55
CA ASP A 127 19.32 34.18 10.09
C ASP A 127 17.98 33.55 9.71
N SER A 128 17.08 34.37 9.17
CA SER A 128 15.74 33.94 8.79
C SER A 128 15.71 32.91 7.66
N ASN A 129 16.65 32.94 6.71
CA ASN A 129 16.73 32.01 5.59
C ASN A 129 17.27 30.65 6.04
N GLU A 130 18.29 30.63 6.90
CA GLU A 130 18.80 29.38 7.49
C GLU A 130 17.74 28.74 8.39
N LYS A 131 17.07 29.53 9.24
CA LYS A 131 15.98 29.09 10.08
C LYS A 131 14.86 28.43 9.28
N GLU A 132 14.38 29.07 8.20
CA GLU A 132 13.33 28.54 7.35
C GLU A 132 13.72 27.17 6.73
N LYS A 133 14.93 27.04 6.22
CA LYS A 133 15.44 25.78 5.65
C LYS A 133 15.48 24.66 6.70
N LEU A 134 15.92 24.96 7.91
CA LEU A 134 15.99 23.96 8.98
C LEU A 134 14.60 23.57 9.48
N GLN A 135 13.65 24.50 9.53
CA GLN A 135 12.25 24.23 9.85
C GLN A 135 11.59 23.35 8.79
N GLN A 136 11.83 23.61 7.50
CA GLN A 136 11.38 22.75 6.41
C GLN A 136 11.99 21.35 6.52
N PHE A 137 13.29 21.26 6.80
CA PHE A 137 13.96 19.98 7.02
C PHE A 137 13.34 19.23 8.21
N ALA A 138 13.10 19.89 9.34
CA ALA A 138 12.46 19.32 10.51
C ALA A 138 11.05 18.78 10.18
N PHE A 139 10.27 19.54 9.42
CA PHE A 139 8.94 19.12 8.99
C PHE A 139 8.97 17.88 8.10
N ILE A 140 9.84 17.87 7.08
CA ILE A 140 10.00 16.71 6.18
C ILE A 140 10.47 15.48 6.96
N THR A 141 11.42 15.65 7.87
CA THR A 141 11.95 14.56 8.69
C THR A 141 10.89 14.00 9.63
N LEU A 142 10.06 14.87 10.23
CA LEU A 142 8.97 14.44 11.11
C LEU A 142 7.91 13.61 10.34
N LEU A 143 7.52 14.05 9.14
CA LEU A 143 6.63 13.27 8.28
C LEU A 143 7.26 11.95 7.84
N GLY A 144 8.55 11.97 7.51
CA GLY A 144 9.30 10.75 7.14
C GLY A 144 9.35 9.74 8.28
N TYR A 145 9.51 10.21 9.52
CA TYR A 145 9.49 9.35 10.70
C TYR A 145 8.11 8.73 10.95
N ASP A 146 7.02 9.49 10.77
CA ASP A 146 5.65 8.97 10.87
C ASP A 146 5.39 7.87 9.83
N ILE A 147 5.79 8.09 8.58
CA ILE A 147 5.70 7.08 7.51
C ILE A 147 6.50 5.82 7.89
N TYR A 148 7.72 5.98 8.40
CA TYR A 148 8.59 4.88 8.81
C TYR A 148 7.94 4.02 9.91
N LEU A 149 7.39 4.64 10.95
CA LEU A 149 6.72 3.93 12.04
C LEU A 149 5.47 3.17 11.55
N ARG A 150 4.66 3.81 10.71
CA ARG A 150 3.46 3.17 10.12
C ARG A 150 3.84 2.00 9.24
N LYS A 151 4.87 2.15 8.41
CA LYS A 151 5.39 1.07 7.58
C LYS A 151 5.83 -0.13 8.42
N GLN A 152 6.62 0.09 9.48
CA GLN A 152 7.04 -0.99 10.38
C GLN A 152 5.85 -1.69 11.05
N MET A 153 4.82 -0.94 11.42
CA MET A 153 3.61 -1.52 12.00
C MET A 153 2.88 -2.42 11.00
N ILE A 154 2.72 -1.95 9.75
CA ILE A 154 2.08 -2.72 8.68
C ILE A 154 2.85 -4.00 8.40
N GLU A 155 4.18 -3.93 8.25
CA GLU A 155 5.03 -5.11 8.01
C GLU A 155 4.91 -6.14 9.14
N LYS A 156 4.93 -5.71 10.41
CA LYS A 156 4.71 -6.60 11.56
C LYS A 156 3.33 -7.25 11.57
N MET A 157 2.29 -6.52 11.18
CA MET A 157 0.94 -7.09 11.07
C MET A 157 0.87 -8.14 9.96
N ILE A 158 1.49 -7.89 8.81
CA ILE A 158 1.58 -8.86 7.71
C ILE A 158 2.32 -10.10 8.18
N ASP A 159 3.47 -9.95 8.84
CA ASP A 159 4.24 -11.05 9.38
C ASP A 159 3.44 -11.90 10.38
N GLN A 160 2.61 -11.27 11.21
CA GLN A 160 1.76 -11.99 12.18
C GLN A 160 0.60 -12.73 11.52
N LEU A 161 -0.03 -12.13 10.51
CA LEU A 161 -1.20 -12.71 9.83
C LEU A 161 -0.81 -13.85 8.89
N TYR A 162 0.36 -13.77 8.26
CA TYR A 162 0.79 -14.67 7.20
C TYR A 162 2.06 -15.48 7.54
N GLN A 163 2.44 -15.55 8.83
CA GLN A 163 3.48 -16.51 9.23
C GLN A 163 3.01 -17.92 8.84
N PRO A 164 3.84 -18.70 8.14
CA PRO A 164 3.54 -20.12 7.99
C PRO A 164 3.43 -20.69 9.40
N VAL A 165 2.28 -21.29 9.70
CA VAL A 165 2.08 -22.04 10.96
C VAL A 165 3.31 -22.91 11.11
N GLN A 166 4.19 -22.59 12.07
CA GLN A 166 5.32 -23.43 12.41
C GLN A 166 4.73 -24.74 12.95
N SER A 167 4.35 -25.61 12.00
CA SER A 167 3.87 -26.94 12.31
C SER A 167 4.90 -27.63 13.20
N GLU A 168 4.52 -27.96 14.41
CA GLU A 168 4.94 -29.03 15.31
C GLU A 168 5.98 -30.03 14.75
N LYS A 169 7.14 -29.56 14.31
CA LYS A 169 8.27 -30.43 13.90
C LYS A 169 9.29 -30.64 15.00
N LYS A 170 9.04 -30.14 16.22
CA LYS A 170 9.99 -30.36 17.36
C LYS A 170 9.73 -31.59 18.18
N ASP A 171 8.54 -32.22 18.12
CA ASP A 171 8.25 -33.35 19.02
C ASP A 171 8.51 -34.77 18.45
N LYS A 172 8.87 -34.89 17.16
CA LYS A 172 9.17 -36.22 16.60
C LYS A 172 10.65 -36.63 16.66
N LYS A 173 11.55 -35.71 17.04
CA LYS A 173 13.01 -36.08 17.23
C LYS A 173 13.34 -36.53 18.65
N ALA A 174 12.48 -36.29 19.64
CA ALA A 174 12.72 -36.73 21.01
C ALA A 174 12.25 -38.17 21.28
N LYS A 175 11.39 -38.77 20.43
CA LYS A 175 10.88 -40.15 20.64
C LYS A 175 11.63 -41.24 19.85
N LYS A 176 12.73 -40.92 19.14
CA LYS A 176 13.58 -41.91 18.46
C LYS A 176 14.94 -42.14 19.10
N LYS A 177 15.15 -41.69 20.36
CA LYS A 177 16.34 -41.97 21.15
C LYS A 177 15.97 -42.50 22.55
N LYS A 178 15.10 -43.50 22.57
CA LYS A 178 14.95 -44.42 23.71
C LYS A 178 14.84 -45.83 23.19
#